data_7717f13b401d3c7246b1833234a69423
#
_entry.id   7717f13b401d3c7246b1833234a69423
#
_cell.length_a   1.000
_cell.length_b   1.000
_cell.length_c   1.000
_cell.angle_alpha   90.00
_cell.angle_beta   90.00
_cell.angle_gamma   90.00
#
_symmetry.space_group_name_H-M   'P 1'
#
loop_
_entity.id
_entity.type
_entity.pdbx_description
1 polymer ?
#
loop_
_entity_poly.entity_id
_entity_poly.type
_entity_poly.pdbx_seq_one_letter_code
_entity_poly.pdbx_strand_id
1 'polypeptide(L)'
;MNLSRPLFRAGSLLLALLLAACAGDKQAAPATDEAHGHGAERRQDAPEPAAMSAADAGDTVRLTPQQRAASGIEVVAVGRGGGASTRLAGRVEPAVGARAAVAASITGRVERVLVAPGSMVRRGQPLAIVVSGEAAVFRANALAAGAEAEAARLAHARDQALVAQGVVARQELERSHARAVAARAQAAAAQAQAAANGAPDASGRVRIVSPLDGRVGSVQVTPGSVVAAGSVVAEVTDPAMNELVFAAPPALAAQVAPGTTLEVSAPGGTFAAAVTAATADLRAPGGAAVIRAMPVAAPVPPAGSPVSAVVVTEGQDTALSVPADAVQTVEGRSAVFVAVAEGFRAQPVLTGRRAGDRLEILDGLRGSERIAGRNAFLLKAELAKGDVEHGH
;
A
#
# COMPACT_ATOMS: atom_id res chain seq x y z
N MET A 1 -35.92 -44.81 -35.17
CA MET A 1 -37.13 -43.95 -35.35
C MET A 1 -36.84 -42.57 -34.76
N ASN A 2 -36.71 -41.66 -35.71
CA ASN A 2 -36.92 -40.17 -35.65
C ASN A 2 -36.43 -39.38 -34.40
N LEU A 3 -35.35 -38.58 -34.58
CA LEU A 3 -35.32 -37.16 -35.04
C LEU A 3 -35.91 -36.15 -34.02
N SER A 4 -35.10 -35.28 -33.46
CA SER A 4 -35.09 -33.85 -33.80
C SER A 4 -34.07 -33.09 -32.99
N ARG A 5 -33.05 -32.50 -33.65
CA ARG A 5 -32.27 -31.36 -33.20
C ARG A 5 -33.03 -30.06 -33.52
N PRO A 6 -32.85 -28.97 -32.80
CA PRO A 6 -32.86 -27.68 -33.45
C PRO A 6 -31.49 -26.97 -33.38
N LEU A 7 -31.06 -26.51 -34.54
CA LEU A 7 -30.09 -25.47 -34.79
C LEU A 7 -30.58 -24.14 -34.22
N PHE A 8 -29.68 -23.43 -33.50
CA PHE A 8 -29.85 -21.99 -33.30
C PHE A 8 -28.83 -21.21 -34.10
N ARG A 9 -29.34 -20.36 -34.97
CA ARG A 9 -28.68 -19.48 -35.93
C ARG A 9 -27.97 -18.32 -35.21
N ALA A 10 -26.77 -18.03 -35.67
CA ALA A 10 -26.05 -16.79 -35.46
C ALA A 10 -26.81 -15.60 -36.08
N GLY A 11 -27.02 -14.54 -35.32
CA GLY A 11 -27.51 -13.25 -35.80
C GLY A 11 -26.42 -12.20 -35.63
N SER A 12 -25.72 -11.91 -36.74
CA SER A 12 -24.84 -10.74 -36.86
C SER A 12 -25.69 -9.50 -37.01
N LEU A 13 -25.52 -8.53 -36.11
CA LEU A 13 -26.04 -7.17 -36.27
C LEU A 13 -24.88 -6.24 -36.57
N LEU A 14 -24.76 -5.85 -37.86
CA LEU A 14 -23.96 -4.75 -38.35
C LEU A 14 -24.65 -3.43 -37.95
N LEU A 15 -23.97 -2.58 -37.18
CA LEU A 15 -24.38 -1.20 -36.95
C LEU A 15 -23.46 -0.27 -37.74
N ALA A 16 -24.01 0.36 -38.76
CA ALA A 16 -23.32 1.31 -39.64
C ALA A 16 -23.09 2.65 -38.92
N LEU A 17 -21.87 3.15 -39.01
CA LEU A 17 -21.45 4.48 -38.56
C LEU A 17 -21.72 5.50 -39.69
N LEU A 18 -22.58 6.47 -39.43
CA LEU A 18 -22.77 7.66 -40.28
C LEU A 18 -21.79 8.75 -39.84
N LEU A 19 -20.82 9.05 -40.71
CA LEU A 19 -20.02 10.27 -40.66
C LEU A 19 -20.84 11.43 -41.26
N ALA A 20 -21.05 12.50 -40.48
CA ALA A 20 -21.46 13.80 -41.01
C ALA A 20 -20.29 14.76 -40.89
N ALA A 21 -19.70 15.10 -42.05
CA ALA A 21 -18.77 16.21 -42.23
C ALA A 21 -19.60 17.49 -42.41
N CYS A 22 -19.24 18.55 -41.66
CA CYS A 22 -19.60 19.92 -41.98
C CYS A 22 -18.32 20.73 -42.18
N ALA A 23 -18.08 21.05 -43.42
CA ALA A 23 -17.17 22.10 -43.86
C ALA A 23 -17.94 23.44 -43.93
N GLY A 24 -17.29 24.50 -43.61
CA GLY A 24 -17.78 25.86 -43.80
C GLY A 24 -16.82 26.80 -43.07
N ASP A 25 -16.35 27.81 -43.52
CA ASP A 25 -16.14 28.50 -44.80
C ASP A 25 -15.23 29.67 -44.43
N LYS A 26 -14.27 29.93 -45.31
CA LYS A 26 -13.38 31.08 -45.24
C LYS A 26 -14.14 32.34 -45.56
N GLN A 27 -13.96 33.40 -44.80
CA GLN A 27 -14.22 34.74 -45.34
C GLN A 27 -13.06 35.69 -45.00
N ALA A 28 -12.48 36.17 -46.08
CA ALA A 28 -11.34 37.06 -46.16
C ALA A 28 -11.76 38.52 -45.90
N ALA A 29 -10.74 39.30 -45.65
CA ALA A 29 -10.64 40.72 -45.38
C ALA A 29 -11.43 41.67 -46.35
N PRO A 30 -11.50 42.97 -46.02
CA PRO A 30 -10.60 43.84 -46.76
C PRO A 30 -9.84 44.88 -45.90
N ALA A 31 -8.68 45.21 -46.45
CA ALA A 31 -7.83 46.29 -46.09
C ALA A 31 -8.46 47.66 -46.41
N THR A 32 -8.19 48.66 -45.59
CA THR A 32 -8.13 50.06 -46.03
C THR A 32 -6.88 50.67 -45.47
N ASP A 33 -6.11 51.08 -46.42
CA ASP A 33 -4.95 51.92 -46.44
C ASP A 33 -5.30 53.36 -46.01
N GLU A 34 -4.47 53.96 -45.19
CA GLU A 34 -4.15 55.36 -45.34
C GLU A 34 -2.88 55.73 -44.55
N ALA A 35 -1.91 56.17 -45.34
CA ALA A 35 -0.64 56.68 -44.91
C ALA A 35 -0.74 58.18 -44.50
N HIS A 36 0.08 58.56 -43.53
CA HIS A 36 0.78 59.86 -43.38
C HIS A 36 1.70 59.67 -42.15
N GLY A 37 2.98 59.77 -42.17
CA GLY A 37 3.90 60.72 -42.78
C GLY A 37 4.58 61.54 -41.69
N HIS A 38 5.96 61.50 -41.63
CA HIS A 38 6.89 62.38 -40.90
C HIS A 38 7.03 62.17 -39.40
N GLY A 39 8.13 61.90 -38.79
CA GLY A 39 9.48 62.42 -38.98
C GLY A 39 10.28 62.24 -37.70
N ALA A 40 11.57 62.13 -37.88
CA ALA A 40 12.66 62.55 -37.03
C ALA A 40 13.01 61.65 -35.78
N GLU A 41 14.14 61.00 -36.01
CA GLU A 41 15.20 60.69 -35.06
C GLU A 41 15.10 61.31 -33.68
N ARG A 42 15.13 60.42 -32.67
CA ARG A 42 15.96 60.69 -31.50
C ARG A 42 16.36 59.32 -30.85
N ARG A 43 17.62 59.01 -31.03
CA ARG A 43 18.31 58.03 -30.17
C ARG A 43 18.12 58.50 -28.74
N GLN A 44 17.58 57.63 -27.91
CA GLN A 44 17.74 57.73 -26.45
C GLN A 44 18.09 56.35 -25.92
N ASP A 45 19.22 56.39 -25.28
CA ASP A 45 19.92 55.41 -24.49
C ASP A 45 19.04 54.40 -23.78
N ALA A 46 19.43 53.13 -23.92
CA ALA A 46 19.03 52.07 -23.02
C ALA A 46 19.55 52.39 -21.60
N PRO A 47 18.75 52.27 -20.57
CA PRO A 47 19.28 52.30 -19.23
C PRO A 47 20.03 50.99 -19.00
N GLU A 48 21.32 51.11 -18.72
CA GLU A 48 22.18 50.15 -18.06
C GLU A 48 21.46 49.56 -16.82
N PRO A 49 21.55 48.23 -16.55
CA PRO A 49 21.05 47.69 -15.31
C PRO A 49 21.81 48.34 -14.16
N ALA A 50 21.12 49.15 -13.39
CA ALA A 50 21.65 49.76 -12.19
C ALA A 50 22.19 48.64 -11.29
N ALA A 51 23.50 48.64 -11.14
CA ALA A 51 24.19 47.95 -10.07
C ALA A 51 23.51 48.38 -8.76
N MET A 52 22.86 47.44 -8.06
CA MET A 52 22.37 47.68 -6.72
C MET A 52 23.57 47.95 -5.83
N SER A 53 23.76 49.25 -5.62
CA SER A 53 24.77 49.84 -4.75
C SER A 53 24.53 49.39 -3.31
N ALA A 54 25.62 49.09 -2.66
CA ALA A 54 25.78 48.86 -1.24
C ALA A 54 24.94 49.83 -0.39
N ALA A 55 23.78 49.36 0.05
CA ALA A 55 23.13 49.87 1.23
C ALA A 55 23.00 48.64 2.13
N ASP A 56 23.76 48.63 3.23
CA ASP A 56 23.25 48.12 4.49
C ASP A 56 24.37 47.93 5.50
N ALA A 57 24.79 49.03 6.10
CA ALA A 57 25.54 49.00 7.37
C ALA A 57 24.60 48.79 8.59
N GLY A 58 23.26 48.85 8.40
CA GLY A 58 22.26 48.74 9.48
C GLY A 58 21.88 47.31 9.91
N ASP A 59 21.96 46.35 9.01
CA ASP A 59 21.43 44.99 9.26
C ASP A 59 22.47 43.96 9.76
N THR A 60 23.60 44.42 10.26
CA THR A 60 24.71 43.52 10.68
C THR A 60 24.90 43.52 12.19
N VAL A 61 24.69 42.36 12.79
CA VAL A 61 25.03 42.09 14.19
C VAL A 61 26.51 41.72 14.31
N ARG A 62 27.31 42.58 14.88
CA ARG A 62 28.76 42.31 15.12
C ARG A 62 28.92 41.48 16.38
N LEU A 63 29.57 40.35 16.26
CA LEU A 63 29.87 39.46 17.37
C LEU A 63 31.34 39.05 17.34
N THR A 64 32.04 39.23 18.44
CA THR A 64 33.39 38.67 18.59
C THR A 64 33.33 37.14 18.60
N PRO A 65 34.44 36.43 18.27
CA PRO A 65 34.49 34.96 18.33
C PRO A 65 34.11 34.41 19.71
N GLN A 66 34.48 35.08 20.79
CA GLN A 66 34.12 34.69 22.14
C GLN A 66 32.62 34.84 22.44
N GLN A 67 32.02 35.94 22.02
CA GLN A 67 30.57 36.14 22.12
C GLN A 67 29.78 35.13 21.30
N ARG A 68 30.24 34.78 20.10
CA ARG A 68 29.64 33.75 19.26
C ARG A 68 29.69 32.38 19.94
N ALA A 69 30.81 32.01 20.52
CA ALA A 69 30.95 30.76 21.25
C ALA A 69 30.05 30.71 22.50
N ALA A 70 29.97 31.83 23.23
CA ALA A 70 29.10 31.92 24.42
C ALA A 70 27.62 31.92 24.13
N SER A 71 27.17 32.43 22.97
CA SER A 71 25.77 32.46 22.57
C SER A 71 25.21 31.11 22.10
N GLY A 72 26.10 30.11 21.87
CA GLY A 72 25.70 28.80 21.38
C GLY A 72 25.01 28.82 19.98
N ILE A 73 25.29 29.88 19.20
CA ILE A 73 24.76 29.98 17.82
C ILE A 73 25.49 28.96 16.94
N GLU A 74 24.74 28.02 16.41
CA GLU A 74 25.23 27.03 15.47
C GLU A 74 25.23 27.61 14.06
N VAL A 75 26.32 27.51 13.34
CA VAL A 75 26.45 27.94 11.95
C VAL A 75 26.35 26.74 11.04
N VAL A 76 25.27 26.72 10.23
CA VAL A 76 24.93 25.64 9.30
C VAL A 76 25.03 26.08 7.85
N ALA A 77 25.31 25.15 6.95
CA ALA A 77 25.24 25.42 5.52
C ALA A 77 23.78 25.40 5.04
N VAL A 78 23.46 26.20 4.02
CA VAL A 78 22.20 26.11 3.30
C VAL A 78 22.15 24.76 2.62
N GLY A 79 21.09 23.98 2.89
CA GLY A 79 20.88 22.68 2.27
C GLY A 79 20.22 22.81 0.91
N ARG A 80 20.38 21.79 0.08
CA ARG A 80 19.60 21.62 -1.14
C ARG A 80 18.48 20.59 -0.90
N GLY A 81 17.37 20.74 -1.63
CA GLY A 81 16.19 19.92 -1.48
C GLY A 81 15.12 20.60 -0.61
N GLY A 82 13.98 20.87 -1.18
CA GLY A 82 12.76 21.33 -0.49
C GLY A 82 11.72 20.22 -0.61
N GLY A 83 11.28 19.64 0.50
CA GLY A 83 10.20 18.66 0.53
C GLY A 83 8.90 19.27 1.06
N ALA A 84 7.79 18.58 0.85
CA ALA A 84 6.56 18.88 1.55
C ALA A 84 6.28 17.74 2.56
N SER A 85 5.91 18.10 3.78
CA SER A 85 5.40 17.11 4.71
C SER A 85 3.87 17.08 4.63
N THR A 86 3.32 15.93 4.35
CA THR A 86 1.87 15.72 4.29
C THR A 86 1.47 14.69 5.31
N ARG A 87 0.50 15.05 6.17
CA ARG A 87 -0.09 14.10 7.11
C ARG A 87 -1.20 13.34 6.42
N LEU A 88 -1.10 12.01 6.47
CA LEU A 88 -2.09 11.09 5.95
C LEU A 88 -2.88 10.48 7.11
N ALA A 89 -4.20 10.43 6.95
CA ALA A 89 -5.07 9.66 7.83
C ALA A 89 -5.15 8.22 7.32
N GLY A 90 -5.19 7.26 8.23
CA GLY A 90 -5.26 5.85 7.90
C GLY A 90 -5.88 5.03 9.02
N ARG A 91 -5.89 3.72 8.82
CA ARG A 91 -6.36 2.73 9.78
C ARG A 91 -5.53 1.46 9.69
N VAL A 92 -5.58 0.69 10.76
CA VAL A 92 -5.02 -0.66 10.80
C VAL A 92 -6.04 -1.62 10.18
N GLU A 93 -5.61 -2.40 9.19
CA GLU A 93 -6.42 -3.46 8.57
C GLU A 93 -5.70 -4.81 8.67
N PRO A 94 -6.42 -5.94 8.70
CA PRO A 94 -5.78 -7.23 8.52
C PRO A 94 -5.12 -7.29 7.14
N ALA A 95 -3.86 -7.73 7.09
CA ALA A 95 -3.16 -7.92 5.83
C ALA A 95 -3.84 -8.99 4.96
N VAL A 96 -3.54 -8.97 3.66
CA VAL A 96 -4.02 -10.01 2.75
C VAL A 96 -3.51 -11.37 3.24
N GLY A 97 -4.45 -12.30 3.48
CA GLY A 97 -4.13 -13.62 4.07
C GLY A 97 -4.16 -13.69 5.60
N ALA A 98 -4.26 -12.55 6.29
CA ALA A 98 -4.45 -12.51 7.75
C ALA A 98 -5.87 -12.90 8.18
N ARG A 99 -6.82 -12.96 7.25
CA ARG A 99 -8.23 -13.30 7.53
C ARG A 99 -8.66 -14.49 6.68
N ALA A 100 -9.31 -15.45 7.32
CA ALA A 100 -9.90 -16.58 6.65
C ALA A 100 -11.38 -16.72 7.03
N ALA A 101 -12.25 -16.74 6.00
CA ALA A 101 -13.62 -17.20 6.14
C ALA A 101 -13.62 -18.73 5.99
N VAL A 102 -13.87 -19.43 7.08
CA VAL A 102 -13.87 -20.89 7.13
C VAL A 102 -15.27 -21.38 6.80
N ALA A 103 -15.40 -21.97 5.62
CA ALA A 103 -16.68 -22.47 5.10
C ALA A 103 -16.83 -23.98 5.29
N ALA A 104 -18.07 -24.45 5.33
CA ALA A 104 -18.39 -25.87 5.29
C ALA A 104 -18.07 -26.42 3.87
N SER A 105 -17.31 -27.51 3.82
CA SER A 105 -16.96 -28.20 2.55
C SER A 105 -18.12 -29.03 2.02
N ILE A 106 -19.12 -29.35 2.84
CA ILE A 106 -20.22 -30.24 2.52
C ILE A 106 -21.49 -29.81 3.25
N THR A 107 -22.66 -30.10 2.68
CA THR A 107 -23.93 -29.86 3.32
C THR A 107 -24.18 -30.87 4.45
N GLY A 108 -24.60 -30.38 5.63
CA GLY A 108 -24.86 -31.25 6.76
C GLY A 108 -25.44 -30.52 7.97
N ARG A 109 -25.66 -31.25 9.05
CA ARG A 109 -26.11 -30.71 10.32
C ARG A 109 -24.93 -30.45 11.25
N VAL A 110 -24.87 -29.28 11.84
CA VAL A 110 -23.88 -28.95 12.88
C VAL A 110 -24.15 -29.77 14.12
N GLU A 111 -23.27 -30.70 14.44
CA GLU A 111 -23.33 -31.51 15.68
C GLU A 111 -22.85 -30.71 16.88
N ARG A 112 -21.69 -30.07 16.75
CA ARG A 112 -21.07 -29.25 17.81
C ARG A 112 -20.29 -28.09 17.23
N VAL A 113 -20.28 -26.99 17.96
CA VAL A 113 -19.35 -25.87 17.81
C VAL A 113 -18.33 -25.96 18.92
N LEU A 114 -17.04 -25.89 18.59
CA LEU A 114 -15.92 -26.17 19.50
C LEU A 114 -15.19 -24.93 19.94
N VAL A 115 -15.52 -23.78 19.37
CA VAL A 115 -14.86 -22.49 19.62
C VAL A 115 -15.90 -21.41 19.88
N ALA A 116 -15.49 -20.36 20.58
CA ALA A 116 -16.29 -19.16 20.81
C ALA A 116 -15.65 -17.96 20.12
N PRO A 117 -16.43 -16.93 19.76
CA PRO A 117 -15.86 -15.64 19.34
C PRO A 117 -14.84 -15.12 20.36
N GLY A 118 -13.70 -14.62 19.89
CA GLY A 118 -12.59 -14.15 20.72
C GLY A 118 -11.58 -15.22 21.14
N SER A 119 -11.85 -16.53 20.98
CA SER A 119 -10.89 -17.58 21.32
C SER A 119 -9.72 -17.63 20.33
N MET A 120 -8.53 -18.00 20.84
CA MET A 120 -7.35 -18.27 20.00
C MET A 120 -7.44 -19.69 19.47
N VAL A 121 -7.10 -19.86 18.19
CA VAL A 121 -7.07 -21.15 17.51
C VAL A 121 -5.77 -21.31 16.71
N ARG A 122 -5.36 -22.57 16.51
CA ARG A 122 -4.22 -22.93 15.70
C ARG A 122 -4.66 -23.45 14.33
N ARG A 123 -3.79 -23.35 13.34
CA ARG A 123 -3.99 -24.02 12.06
C ARG A 123 -4.27 -25.51 12.27
N GLY A 124 -5.32 -26.04 11.60
CA GLY A 124 -5.76 -27.41 11.73
C GLY A 124 -6.63 -27.71 12.98
N GLN A 125 -6.81 -26.73 13.88
CA GLN A 125 -7.69 -26.91 15.04
C GLN A 125 -9.15 -26.95 14.60
N PRO A 126 -9.93 -27.96 15.10
CA PRO A 126 -11.35 -28.05 14.81
C PRO A 126 -12.15 -26.88 15.40
N LEU A 127 -12.98 -26.25 14.57
CA LEU A 127 -13.89 -25.16 14.94
C LEU A 127 -15.31 -25.67 15.15
N ALA A 128 -15.75 -26.59 14.29
CA ALA A 128 -17.06 -27.23 14.37
C ALA A 128 -17.01 -28.66 13.81
N ILE A 129 -18.01 -29.47 14.20
CA ILE A 129 -18.24 -30.78 13.64
C ILE A 129 -19.59 -30.76 12.94
N VAL A 130 -19.60 -31.20 11.69
CA VAL A 130 -20.78 -31.33 10.85
C VAL A 130 -21.00 -32.81 10.51
N VAL A 131 -22.22 -33.29 10.65
CA VAL A 131 -22.65 -34.65 10.23
C VAL A 131 -23.35 -34.54 8.89
N SER A 132 -22.92 -35.37 7.93
CA SER A 132 -23.46 -35.39 6.57
C SER A 132 -23.61 -36.83 6.09
N GLY A 133 -24.79 -37.17 5.59
CA GLY A 133 -25.05 -38.47 4.96
C GLY A 133 -24.23 -38.61 3.65
N GLU A 134 -24.06 -37.54 2.91
CA GLU A 134 -23.25 -37.53 1.70
C GLU A 134 -21.76 -37.78 2.00
N ALA A 135 -21.25 -37.22 3.11
CA ALA A 135 -19.89 -37.46 3.57
C ALA A 135 -19.68 -38.94 3.94
N ALA A 136 -20.66 -39.58 4.55
CA ALA A 136 -20.62 -41.01 4.86
C ALA A 136 -20.51 -41.84 3.57
N VAL A 137 -21.21 -41.47 2.50
CA VAL A 137 -21.12 -42.14 1.19
C VAL A 137 -19.73 -41.98 0.57
N PHE A 138 -19.13 -40.79 0.61
CA PHE A 138 -17.77 -40.57 0.10
C PHE A 138 -16.76 -41.45 0.87
N ARG A 139 -16.91 -41.55 2.17
CA ARG A 139 -16.06 -42.42 2.99
C ARG A 139 -16.23 -43.91 2.66
N ALA A 140 -17.47 -44.37 2.50
CA ALA A 140 -17.78 -45.73 2.12
C ALA A 140 -17.20 -46.08 0.74
N ASN A 141 -17.35 -45.21 -0.26
CA ASN A 141 -16.82 -45.36 -1.59
C ASN A 141 -15.26 -45.46 -1.58
N ALA A 142 -14.60 -44.59 -0.79
CA ALA A 142 -13.14 -44.64 -0.65
C ALA A 142 -12.66 -45.93 -0.01
N LEU A 143 -13.38 -46.49 0.96
CA LEU A 143 -13.06 -47.78 1.56
C LEU A 143 -13.28 -48.94 0.60
N ALA A 144 -14.40 -48.95 -0.12
CA ALA A 144 -14.72 -50.00 -1.08
C ALA A 144 -13.70 -50.03 -2.25
N ALA A 145 -13.39 -48.85 -2.81
CA ALA A 145 -12.37 -48.76 -3.87
C ALA A 145 -10.96 -49.16 -3.37
N GLY A 146 -10.63 -48.84 -2.13
CA GLY A 146 -9.38 -49.26 -1.49
C GLY A 146 -9.28 -50.79 -1.34
N ALA A 147 -10.37 -51.43 -0.91
CA ALA A 147 -10.44 -52.87 -0.80
C ALA A 147 -10.32 -53.59 -2.16
N GLU A 148 -10.98 -53.04 -3.19
CA GLU A 148 -10.87 -53.57 -4.57
C GLU A 148 -9.45 -53.42 -5.12
N ALA A 149 -8.79 -52.28 -4.88
CA ALA A 149 -7.41 -52.07 -5.29
C ALA A 149 -6.44 -53.03 -4.63
N GLU A 150 -6.64 -53.33 -3.35
CA GLU A 150 -5.82 -54.32 -2.62
C GLU A 150 -6.08 -55.73 -3.12
N ALA A 151 -7.33 -56.13 -3.39
CA ALA A 151 -7.66 -57.42 -3.96
C ALA A 151 -7.01 -57.61 -5.36
N ALA A 152 -7.10 -56.59 -6.23
CA ALA A 152 -6.48 -56.59 -7.54
C ALA A 152 -4.94 -56.68 -7.46
N ARG A 153 -4.33 -55.96 -6.51
CA ARG A 153 -2.89 -56.02 -6.25
C ARG A 153 -2.43 -57.41 -5.84
N LEU A 154 -3.16 -58.05 -4.92
CA LEU A 154 -2.85 -59.43 -4.46
C LEU A 154 -3.05 -60.46 -5.56
N ALA A 155 -4.09 -60.31 -6.43
CA ALA A 155 -4.32 -61.14 -7.57
C ALA A 155 -3.14 -61.06 -8.56
N HIS A 156 -2.70 -59.85 -8.91
CA HIS A 156 -1.57 -59.62 -9.78
C HIS A 156 -0.27 -60.22 -9.21
N ALA A 157 0.01 -60.02 -7.93
CA ALA A 157 1.20 -60.59 -7.27
C ALA A 157 1.20 -62.12 -7.32
N ARG A 158 0.03 -62.75 -7.16
CA ARG A 158 -0.12 -64.21 -7.30
C ARG A 158 0.16 -64.68 -8.75
N ASP A 159 -0.47 -64.01 -9.72
CA ASP A 159 -0.26 -64.36 -11.14
C ASP A 159 1.20 -64.19 -11.56
N GLN A 160 1.87 -63.15 -11.04
CA GLN A 160 3.30 -62.96 -11.28
C GLN A 160 4.15 -64.14 -10.79
N ALA A 161 3.84 -64.66 -9.58
CA ALA A 161 4.53 -65.83 -9.03
C ALA A 161 4.24 -67.10 -9.85
N LEU A 162 2.99 -67.28 -10.31
CA LEU A 162 2.56 -68.45 -11.09
C LEU A 162 3.10 -68.46 -12.52
N VAL A 163 3.27 -67.30 -13.16
CA VAL A 163 3.95 -67.18 -14.47
C VAL A 163 5.41 -67.58 -14.34
N ALA A 164 6.09 -67.21 -13.25
CA ALA A 164 7.47 -67.63 -13.01
C ALA A 164 7.64 -69.20 -12.93
N GLN A 165 6.54 -69.87 -12.53
CA GLN A 165 6.47 -71.32 -12.46
C GLN A 165 5.90 -71.95 -13.72
N GLY A 166 5.56 -71.17 -14.74
CA GLY A 166 5.00 -71.71 -16.02
C GLY A 166 3.52 -72.12 -15.91
N VAL A 167 2.82 -71.80 -14.83
CA VAL A 167 1.43 -72.25 -14.59
C VAL A 167 0.40 -71.30 -15.21
N VAL A 168 0.71 -69.97 -15.32
CA VAL A 168 -0.20 -68.95 -15.84
C VAL A 168 0.41 -68.34 -17.12
N ALA A 169 -0.44 -68.07 -18.14
CA ALA A 169 -0.04 -67.42 -19.38
C ALA A 169 0.33 -65.93 -19.14
N ARG A 170 1.32 -65.44 -19.90
CA ARG A 170 1.71 -63.99 -19.84
C ARG A 170 0.55 -63.04 -20.08
N GLN A 171 -0.39 -63.38 -20.96
CA GLN A 171 -1.59 -62.59 -21.23
C GLN A 171 -2.46 -62.40 -19.98
N GLU A 172 -2.55 -63.40 -19.11
CA GLU A 172 -3.32 -63.25 -17.85
C GLU A 172 -2.60 -62.34 -16.84
N LEU A 173 -1.26 -62.43 -16.77
CA LEU A 173 -0.46 -61.52 -15.98
C LEU A 173 -0.64 -60.06 -16.44
N GLU A 174 -0.64 -59.79 -17.74
CA GLU A 174 -0.89 -58.46 -18.31
C GLU A 174 -2.30 -57.94 -17.96
N ARG A 175 -3.30 -58.84 -18.00
CA ARG A 175 -4.67 -58.50 -17.61
C ARG A 175 -4.80 -58.15 -16.11
N SER A 176 -4.18 -58.99 -15.25
CA SER A 176 -4.22 -58.72 -13.80
C SER A 176 -3.43 -57.48 -13.43
N HIS A 177 -2.30 -57.21 -14.14
CA HIS A 177 -1.59 -55.93 -14.01
C HIS A 177 -2.47 -54.75 -14.38
N ALA A 178 -3.12 -54.78 -15.54
CA ALA A 178 -4.00 -53.71 -16.00
C ALA A 178 -5.17 -53.45 -15.00
N ARG A 179 -5.77 -54.54 -14.46
CA ARG A 179 -6.80 -54.45 -13.41
C ARG A 179 -6.26 -53.81 -12.13
N ALA A 180 -5.06 -54.18 -11.68
CA ALA A 180 -4.46 -53.61 -10.48
C ALA A 180 -4.16 -52.11 -10.64
N VAL A 181 -3.67 -51.68 -11.80
CA VAL A 181 -3.44 -50.27 -12.12
C VAL A 181 -4.75 -49.50 -12.15
N ALA A 182 -5.78 -50.01 -12.81
CA ALA A 182 -7.09 -49.37 -12.89
C ALA A 182 -7.76 -49.23 -11.49
N ALA A 183 -7.77 -50.31 -10.70
CA ALA A 183 -8.33 -50.31 -9.36
C ALA A 183 -7.60 -49.33 -8.40
N ARG A 184 -6.26 -49.25 -8.50
CA ARG A 184 -5.45 -48.29 -7.77
C ARG A 184 -5.80 -46.84 -8.13
N ALA A 185 -5.96 -46.53 -9.42
CA ALA A 185 -6.36 -45.23 -9.88
C ALA A 185 -7.75 -44.82 -9.34
N GLN A 186 -8.70 -45.76 -9.35
CA GLN A 186 -10.03 -45.59 -8.84
C GLN A 186 -10.04 -45.34 -7.32
N ALA A 187 -9.25 -46.08 -6.56
CA ALA A 187 -9.07 -45.89 -5.14
C ALA A 187 -8.48 -44.51 -4.82
N ALA A 188 -7.47 -44.09 -5.58
CA ALA A 188 -6.87 -42.77 -5.42
C ALA A 188 -7.90 -41.62 -5.70
N ALA A 189 -8.71 -41.76 -6.73
CA ALA A 189 -9.76 -40.80 -7.05
C ALA A 189 -10.83 -40.71 -5.94
N ALA A 190 -11.32 -41.85 -5.43
CA ALA A 190 -12.29 -41.91 -4.35
C ALA A 190 -11.72 -41.34 -3.04
N GLN A 191 -10.45 -41.61 -2.72
CA GLN A 191 -9.77 -41.02 -1.57
C GLN A 191 -9.61 -39.50 -1.70
N ALA A 192 -9.22 -39.00 -2.87
CA ALA A 192 -9.10 -37.59 -3.16
C ALA A 192 -10.47 -36.89 -3.01
N GLN A 193 -11.54 -37.49 -3.50
CA GLN A 193 -12.91 -36.98 -3.33
C GLN A 193 -13.32 -36.91 -1.86
N ALA A 194 -13.07 -37.95 -1.07
CA ALA A 194 -13.34 -37.95 0.37
C ALA A 194 -12.50 -36.88 1.10
N ALA A 195 -11.24 -36.71 0.74
CA ALA A 195 -10.35 -35.68 1.31
C ALA A 195 -10.83 -34.27 0.98
N ALA A 196 -11.23 -33.98 -0.25
CA ALA A 196 -11.77 -32.70 -0.70
C ALA A 196 -13.05 -32.30 0.07
N ASN A 197 -13.82 -33.29 0.51
CA ASN A 197 -15.02 -33.09 1.33
C ASN A 197 -14.76 -33.16 2.84
N GLY A 198 -13.53 -32.85 3.26
CA GLY A 198 -13.14 -32.68 4.66
C GLY A 198 -12.77 -33.98 5.38
N ALA A 199 -12.41 -35.05 4.63
CA ALA A 199 -11.95 -36.34 5.15
C ALA A 199 -12.89 -36.93 6.24
N PRO A 200 -14.14 -37.26 5.89
CA PRO A 200 -15.15 -37.73 6.84
C PRO A 200 -14.73 -39.01 7.57
N ASP A 201 -15.17 -39.15 8.79
CA ASP A 201 -15.07 -40.44 9.50
C ASP A 201 -16.13 -41.45 9.03
N ALA A 202 -16.14 -42.65 9.65
CA ALA A 202 -17.07 -43.71 9.27
C ALA A 202 -18.55 -43.35 9.53
N SER A 203 -18.83 -42.38 10.37
CA SER A 203 -20.20 -41.90 10.67
C SER A 203 -20.61 -40.67 9.88
N GLY A 204 -19.80 -40.24 8.92
CA GLY A 204 -20.03 -39.04 8.10
C GLY A 204 -19.79 -37.75 8.85
N ARG A 205 -19.03 -37.75 9.96
CA ARG A 205 -18.60 -36.55 10.66
C ARG A 205 -17.44 -35.88 9.91
N VAL A 206 -17.58 -34.60 9.62
CA VAL A 206 -16.56 -33.76 9.04
C VAL A 206 -16.14 -32.71 10.04
N ARG A 207 -14.86 -32.57 10.28
CA ARG A 207 -14.27 -31.51 11.11
C ARG A 207 -13.97 -30.30 10.27
N ILE A 208 -14.63 -29.19 10.56
CA ILE A 208 -14.31 -27.90 9.99
C ILE A 208 -13.14 -27.34 10.78
N VAL A 209 -11.98 -27.11 10.12
CA VAL A 209 -10.73 -26.73 10.79
C VAL A 209 -10.26 -25.33 10.38
N SER A 210 -9.52 -24.66 11.28
CA SER A 210 -8.90 -23.37 10.95
C SER A 210 -7.78 -23.53 9.92
N PRO A 211 -7.73 -22.73 8.85
CA PRO A 211 -6.63 -22.75 7.89
C PRO A 211 -5.40 -21.95 8.35
N LEU A 212 -5.51 -21.15 9.42
CA LEU A 212 -4.44 -20.31 9.96
C LEU A 212 -4.46 -20.28 11.50
N ASP A 213 -3.35 -19.84 12.09
CA ASP A 213 -3.29 -19.47 13.50
C ASP A 213 -3.94 -18.10 13.68
N GLY A 214 -4.75 -17.93 14.75
CA GLY A 214 -5.38 -16.62 14.94
C GLY A 214 -6.49 -16.61 15.98
N ARG A 215 -7.27 -15.54 15.96
CA ARG A 215 -8.43 -15.34 16.84
C ARG A 215 -9.73 -15.51 16.04
N VAL A 216 -10.68 -16.23 16.61
CA VAL A 216 -12.02 -16.36 16.06
C VAL A 216 -12.74 -15.01 16.19
N GLY A 217 -13.08 -14.38 15.06
CA GLY A 217 -13.82 -13.11 15.01
C GLY A 217 -15.31 -13.33 15.21
N SER A 218 -15.89 -14.26 14.45
CA SER A 218 -17.31 -14.60 14.50
C SER A 218 -17.54 -16.08 14.29
N VAL A 219 -18.63 -16.59 14.83
CA VAL A 219 -19.17 -17.93 14.57
C VAL A 219 -20.59 -17.77 14.09
N GLN A 220 -20.87 -18.26 12.86
CA GLN A 220 -22.15 -18.01 12.16
C GLN A 220 -23.10 -19.20 12.21
N VAL A 221 -22.75 -20.25 12.95
CA VAL A 221 -23.53 -21.47 13.04
C VAL A 221 -23.83 -21.82 14.50
N THR A 222 -24.94 -22.55 14.72
CA THR A 222 -25.34 -23.03 16.02
C THR A 222 -25.52 -24.56 15.99
N PRO A 223 -25.27 -25.26 17.11
CA PRO A 223 -25.53 -26.70 17.21
C PRO A 223 -26.98 -27.01 16.80
N GLY A 224 -27.16 -28.04 15.98
CA GLY A 224 -28.48 -28.48 15.48
C GLY A 224 -28.89 -27.81 14.17
N SER A 225 -28.28 -26.67 13.76
CA SER A 225 -28.57 -26.00 12.46
C SER A 225 -28.07 -26.83 11.28
N VAL A 226 -28.67 -26.62 10.11
CA VAL A 226 -28.20 -27.16 8.83
C VAL A 226 -27.36 -26.11 8.13
N VAL A 227 -26.18 -26.51 7.64
CA VAL A 227 -25.29 -25.68 6.81
C VAL A 227 -25.19 -26.27 5.41
N ALA A 228 -25.19 -25.40 4.42
CA ALA A 228 -24.93 -25.77 3.03
C ALA A 228 -23.42 -25.73 2.74
N ALA A 229 -22.97 -26.51 1.76
CA ALA A 229 -21.61 -26.40 1.26
C ALA A 229 -21.33 -24.95 0.80
N GLY A 230 -20.16 -24.41 1.16
CA GLY A 230 -19.77 -23.03 0.90
C GLY A 230 -20.26 -22.00 1.93
N SER A 231 -21.17 -22.36 2.85
CA SER A 231 -21.61 -21.45 3.92
C SER A 231 -20.49 -21.22 4.93
N VAL A 232 -20.26 -19.95 5.29
CA VAL A 232 -19.27 -19.57 6.30
C VAL A 232 -19.70 -20.08 7.68
N VAL A 233 -18.82 -20.81 8.35
CA VAL A 233 -19.01 -21.37 9.69
C VAL A 233 -18.40 -20.44 10.74
N ALA A 234 -17.21 -19.94 10.47
CA ALA A 234 -16.50 -19.03 11.35
C ALA A 234 -15.52 -18.16 10.56
N GLU A 235 -15.17 -17.02 11.12
CA GLU A 235 -14.08 -16.17 10.62
C GLU A 235 -12.92 -16.21 11.61
N VAL A 236 -11.71 -16.39 11.09
CA VAL A 236 -10.48 -16.39 11.89
C VAL A 236 -9.56 -15.30 11.33
N THR A 237 -8.97 -14.51 12.22
CA THR A 237 -8.05 -13.44 11.86
C THR A 237 -6.75 -13.59 12.65
N ASP A 238 -5.63 -13.53 11.98
CA ASP A 238 -4.31 -13.45 12.62
C ASP A 238 -4.05 -12.02 13.07
N PRO A 239 -4.01 -11.75 14.39
CA PRO A 239 -3.77 -10.40 14.91
C PRO A 239 -2.33 -9.92 14.73
N ALA A 240 -1.39 -10.81 14.40
CA ALA A 240 0.01 -10.44 14.16
C ALA A 240 0.23 -9.93 12.73
N MET A 241 -0.64 -10.29 11.80
CA MET A 241 -0.56 -9.88 10.39
C MET A 241 -1.47 -8.70 10.10
N ASN A 242 -1.12 -7.53 10.61
CA ASN A 242 -1.83 -6.28 10.32
C ASN A 242 -1.03 -5.41 9.35
N GLU A 243 -1.72 -4.72 8.46
CA GLU A 243 -1.18 -3.67 7.60
C GLU A 243 -1.80 -2.31 7.94
N LEU A 244 -1.11 -1.27 7.55
CA LEU A 244 -1.54 0.12 7.71
C LEU A 244 -2.00 0.63 6.36
N VAL A 245 -3.20 1.17 6.31
CA VAL A 245 -3.83 1.64 5.08
C VAL A 245 -4.10 3.12 5.20
N PHE A 246 -3.44 3.93 4.38
CA PHE A 246 -3.55 5.38 4.39
C PHE A 246 -4.22 5.88 3.12
N ALA A 247 -5.16 6.81 3.26
CA ALA A 247 -5.71 7.55 2.13
C ALA A 247 -4.75 8.68 1.74
N ALA A 248 -4.42 8.78 0.46
CA ALA A 248 -3.49 9.76 -0.06
C ALA A 248 -4.00 10.43 -1.34
N PRO A 249 -3.64 11.70 -1.60
CA PRO A 249 -3.84 12.29 -2.91
C PRO A 249 -3.05 11.50 -3.98
N PRO A 250 -3.60 11.29 -5.19
CA PRO A 250 -2.92 10.52 -6.24
C PRO A 250 -1.53 11.03 -6.59
N ALA A 251 -1.37 12.36 -6.63
CA ALA A 251 -0.08 12.99 -6.91
C ALA A 251 0.98 12.69 -5.85
N LEU A 252 0.60 12.56 -4.58
CA LEU A 252 1.49 12.18 -3.50
C LEU A 252 1.81 10.69 -3.56
N ALA A 253 0.80 9.84 -3.79
CA ALA A 253 1.00 8.40 -3.88
C ALA A 253 1.95 8.00 -5.01
N ALA A 254 1.94 8.75 -6.13
CA ALA A 254 2.87 8.54 -7.25
C ALA A 254 4.34 8.85 -6.90
N GLN A 255 4.59 9.64 -5.85
CA GLN A 255 5.93 10.00 -5.38
C GLN A 255 6.46 9.07 -4.27
N VAL A 256 5.58 8.23 -3.71
CA VAL A 256 5.95 7.33 -2.60
C VAL A 256 6.30 5.96 -3.15
N ALA A 257 7.58 5.63 -3.11
CA ALA A 257 8.06 4.32 -3.57
C ALA A 257 7.87 3.23 -2.50
N PRO A 258 7.69 1.96 -2.90
CA PRO A 258 7.80 0.83 -1.98
C PRO A 258 9.15 0.85 -1.26
N GLY A 259 9.16 0.53 0.04
CA GLY A 259 10.34 0.61 0.91
C GLY A 259 10.51 1.97 1.62
N THR A 260 9.78 3.02 1.23
CA THR A 260 9.79 4.30 1.96
C THR A 260 9.36 4.08 3.40
N THR A 261 10.13 4.60 4.36
CA THR A 261 9.80 4.54 5.78
C THR A 261 8.87 5.69 6.15
N LEU A 262 7.77 5.37 6.80
CA LEU A 262 6.81 6.32 7.35
C LEU A 262 6.92 6.34 8.87
N GLU A 263 6.86 7.53 9.46
CA GLU A 263 6.63 7.66 10.89
C GLU A 263 5.12 7.67 11.14
N VAL A 264 4.64 6.67 11.85
CA VAL A 264 3.22 6.44 12.10
C VAL A 264 2.89 6.76 13.55
N SER A 265 1.90 7.64 13.74
CA SER A 265 1.34 7.96 15.04
C SER A 265 0.04 7.18 15.26
N ALA A 266 -0.07 6.54 16.40
CA ALA A 266 -1.25 5.77 16.83
C ALA A 266 -1.61 6.06 18.29
N PRO A 267 -2.77 5.65 18.79
CA PRO A 267 -3.17 5.85 20.20
C PRO A 267 -2.23 5.24 21.25
N GLY A 268 -1.23 4.47 20.88
CA GLY A 268 -0.23 3.89 21.79
C GLY A 268 1.19 4.43 21.62
N GLY A 269 1.40 5.44 20.77
CA GLY A 269 2.71 6.01 20.49
C GLY A 269 3.03 6.08 19.02
N THR A 270 4.30 6.38 18.71
CA THR A 270 4.81 6.45 17.35
C THR A 270 5.68 5.22 17.02
N PHE A 271 5.62 4.76 15.78
CA PHE A 271 6.43 3.65 15.28
C PHE A 271 6.72 3.80 13.79
N ALA A 272 7.74 3.11 13.31
CA ALA A 272 8.11 3.12 11.90
C ALA A 272 7.34 2.04 11.13
N ALA A 273 6.92 2.38 9.90
CA ALA A 273 6.33 1.45 8.96
C ALA A 273 6.96 1.60 7.58
N ALA A 274 7.14 0.50 6.86
CA ALA A 274 7.67 0.49 5.50
C ALA A 274 6.52 0.39 4.50
N VAL A 275 6.49 1.26 3.50
CA VAL A 275 5.52 1.22 2.40
C VAL A 275 5.71 -0.07 1.60
N THR A 276 4.64 -0.81 1.41
CA THR A 276 4.62 -2.02 0.59
C THR A 276 4.03 -1.76 -0.79
N ALA A 277 3.05 -0.85 -0.88
CA ALA A 277 2.43 -0.49 -2.14
C ALA A 277 1.77 0.90 -2.05
N ALA A 278 1.75 1.60 -3.18
CA ALA A 278 0.92 2.78 -3.40
C ALA A 278 0.09 2.54 -4.67
N THR A 279 -1.24 2.54 -4.55
CA THR A 279 -2.15 2.19 -5.64
C THR A 279 -3.31 3.15 -5.70
N ALA A 280 -3.83 3.42 -6.90
CA ALA A 280 -5.09 4.15 -7.04
C ALA A 280 -6.25 3.28 -6.53
N ASP A 281 -7.11 3.84 -5.70
CA ASP A 281 -8.36 3.18 -5.31
C ASP A 281 -9.47 3.62 -6.26
N LEU A 282 -9.76 2.76 -7.25
CA LEU A 282 -10.81 3.00 -8.25
C LEU A 282 -12.23 3.01 -7.65
N ARG A 283 -12.39 2.61 -6.40
CA ARG A 283 -13.68 2.59 -5.68
C ARG A 283 -13.87 3.82 -4.80
N ALA A 284 -12.79 4.55 -4.50
CA ALA A 284 -12.88 5.74 -3.66
C ALA A 284 -13.51 6.91 -4.42
N PRO A 285 -14.49 7.61 -3.84
CA PRO A 285 -15.01 8.85 -4.39
C PRO A 285 -13.85 9.86 -4.59
N GLY A 286 -13.74 10.43 -5.80
CA GLY A 286 -12.69 11.41 -6.11
C GLY A 286 -11.34 10.83 -6.51
N GLY A 287 -11.22 9.50 -6.75
CA GLY A 287 -9.98 8.88 -7.24
C GLY A 287 -8.84 8.91 -6.24
N ALA A 288 -9.12 8.84 -4.94
CA ALA A 288 -8.10 8.76 -3.90
C ALA A 288 -7.15 7.57 -4.15
N ALA A 289 -5.89 7.74 -3.81
CA ALA A 289 -4.94 6.64 -3.79
C ALA A 289 -4.82 6.05 -2.38
N VAL A 290 -4.40 4.81 -2.31
CA VAL A 290 -4.15 4.09 -1.06
C VAL A 290 -2.68 3.76 -0.96
N ILE A 291 -2.05 4.16 0.15
CA ILE A 291 -0.71 3.74 0.53
C ILE A 291 -0.85 2.65 1.59
N ARG A 292 -0.27 1.48 1.30
CA ARG A 292 -0.18 0.35 2.22
C ARG A 292 1.22 0.27 2.80
N ALA A 293 1.31 0.06 4.11
CA ALA A 293 2.59 -0.08 4.79
C ALA A 293 2.53 -1.19 5.84
N MET A 294 3.66 -1.87 6.05
CA MET A 294 3.84 -2.86 7.10
C MET A 294 4.65 -2.25 8.24
N PRO A 295 4.24 -2.45 9.49
CA PRO A 295 5.03 -2.02 10.64
C PRO A 295 6.39 -2.74 10.67
N VAL A 296 7.47 -2.00 10.92
CA VAL A 296 8.84 -2.56 10.94
C VAL A 296 9.15 -3.22 12.29
N ALA A 297 8.71 -2.61 13.36
CA ALA A 297 8.88 -3.12 14.73
C ALA A 297 7.83 -2.47 15.64
N ALA A 298 7.38 -3.17 16.66
CA ALA A 298 6.54 -2.74 17.76
C ALA A 298 5.14 -3.37 17.75
N PRO A 299 4.46 -3.40 18.89
CA PRO A 299 3.08 -3.84 18.96
C PRO A 299 2.21 -2.88 18.12
N VAL A 300 1.58 -3.43 17.09
CA VAL A 300 0.65 -2.70 16.25
C VAL A 300 -0.70 -2.62 16.94
N PRO A 301 -1.40 -1.47 16.91
CA PRO A 301 -2.76 -1.38 17.41
C PRO A 301 -3.69 -2.41 16.76
N PRO A 302 -4.77 -2.81 17.42
CA PRO A 302 -5.75 -3.75 16.86
C PRO A 302 -6.31 -3.25 15.52
N ALA A 303 -6.72 -4.18 14.66
CA ALA A 303 -7.43 -3.85 13.42
C ALA A 303 -8.64 -2.95 13.70
N GLY A 304 -8.85 -1.96 12.85
CA GLY A 304 -9.85 -0.89 13.02
C GLY A 304 -9.34 0.35 13.75
N SER A 305 -8.16 0.31 14.38
CA SER A 305 -7.61 1.48 15.07
C SER A 305 -7.24 2.58 14.09
N PRO A 306 -7.55 3.87 14.39
CA PRO A 306 -7.10 5.00 13.58
C PRO A 306 -5.60 5.23 13.76
N VAL A 307 -4.92 5.55 12.67
CA VAL A 307 -3.50 5.90 12.63
C VAL A 307 -3.29 7.11 11.73
N SER A 308 -2.18 7.82 11.89
CA SER A 308 -1.76 8.85 10.95
C SER A 308 -0.28 8.70 10.64
N ALA A 309 0.11 9.00 9.41
CA ALA A 309 1.50 8.99 8.99
C ALA A 309 1.91 10.36 8.45
N VAL A 310 3.19 10.70 8.58
CA VAL A 310 3.78 11.85 7.91
C VAL A 310 4.64 11.33 6.75
N VAL A 311 4.29 11.76 5.56
CA VAL A 311 5.08 11.52 4.35
C VAL A 311 5.87 12.78 4.05
N VAL A 312 7.17 12.66 3.97
CA VAL A 312 8.05 13.73 3.49
C VAL A 312 8.42 13.38 2.06
N THR A 313 7.95 14.19 1.11
CA THR A 313 8.37 14.06 -0.29
C THR A 313 9.62 14.89 -0.52
N GLU A 314 10.59 14.33 -1.24
CA GLU A 314 11.74 15.08 -1.68
C GLU A 314 11.28 16.21 -2.62
N GLY A 315 11.80 17.43 -2.39
CA GLY A 315 11.57 18.55 -3.30
C GLY A 315 12.47 18.43 -4.53
N GLN A 316 12.30 19.35 -5.48
CA GLN A 316 13.23 19.44 -6.60
C GLN A 316 14.64 19.70 -6.05
N ASP A 317 15.65 19.00 -6.55
CA ASP A 317 17.05 19.07 -6.11
C ASP A 317 17.66 20.50 -6.14
N THR A 318 17.00 21.42 -6.84
CA THR A 318 17.39 22.82 -6.99
C THR A 318 16.86 23.73 -5.87
N ALA A 319 15.84 23.33 -5.13
CA ALA A 319 15.27 24.14 -4.06
C ALA A 319 16.26 24.25 -2.88
N LEU A 320 16.44 25.45 -2.35
CA LEU A 320 17.23 25.67 -1.16
C LEU A 320 16.37 25.43 0.08
N SER A 321 16.98 24.88 1.13
CA SER A 321 16.29 24.66 2.39
C SER A 321 17.16 24.98 3.58
N VAL A 322 16.53 25.52 4.63
CA VAL A 322 17.20 25.90 5.88
C VAL A 322 16.45 25.30 7.07
N PRO A 323 17.08 25.09 8.23
CA PRO A 323 16.37 24.75 9.44
C PRO A 323 15.27 25.79 9.74
N ALA A 324 14.10 25.35 10.17
CA ALA A 324 12.99 26.29 10.46
C ALA A 324 13.39 27.31 11.53
N ASP A 325 14.20 26.92 12.51
CA ASP A 325 14.70 27.78 13.58
C ASP A 325 15.68 28.87 13.10
N ALA A 326 16.26 28.71 11.90
CA ALA A 326 17.13 29.70 11.28
C ALA A 326 16.36 30.91 10.73
N VAL A 327 15.06 30.73 10.40
CA VAL A 327 14.23 31.80 9.84
C VAL A 327 13.61 32.60 10.98
N GLN A 328 13.89 33.89 11.01
CA GLN A 328 13.39 34.84 12.00
C GLN A 328 12.58 35.93 11.31
N THR A 329 11.66 36.55 12.05
CA THR A 329 10.94 37.71 11.53
C THR A 329 11.68 38.98 11.99
N VAL A 330 12.24 39.71 11.06
CA VAL A 330 12.91 40.99 11.28
C VAL A 330 12.10 42.06 10.54
N GLU A 331 11.71 43.12 11.21
CA GLU A 331 10.89 44.21 10.64
C GLU A 331 9.63 43.76 9.87
N GLY A 332 8.98 42.69 10.35
CA GLY A 332 7.77 42.16 9.72
C GLY A 332 8.03 41.27 8.49
N ARG A 333 9.30 41.03 8.11
CA ARG A 333 9.70 40.16 6.99
C ARG A 333 10.46 38.94 7.49
N SER A 334 10.34 37.83 6.75
CA SER A 334 11.15 36.65 7.00
C SER A 334 12.59 36.92 6.59
N ALA A 335 13.54 36.64 7.49
CA ALA A 335 14.98 36.81 7.23
C ALA A 335 15.77 35.66 7.85
N VAL A 336 16.95 35.39 7.31
CA VAL A 336 17.97 34.52 7.88
C VAL A 336 19.24 35.33 8.18
N PHE A 337 20.01 34.91 9.16
CA PHE A 337 21.25 35.57 9.50
C PHE A 337 22.41 34.87 8.83
N VAL A 338 22.96 35.51 7.78
CA VAL A 338 24.12 35.01 7.02
C VAL A 338 25.40 35.34 7.77
N ALA A 339 26.27 34.36 7.96
CA ALA A 339 27.56 34.54 8.60
C ALA A 339 28.52 35.34 7.71
N VAL A 340 29.04 36.44 8.24
CA VAL A 340 30.04 37.32 7.60
C VAL A 340 31.29 37.39 8.48
N ALA A 341 32.36 38.02 7.99
CA ALA A 341 33.65 38.06 8.70
C ALA A 341 33.54 38.62 10.11
N GLU A 342 32.73 39.66 10.32
CA GLU A 342 32.59 40.36 11.59
C GLU A 342 31.34 40.01 12.40
N GLY A 343 30.58 38.99 12.00
CA GLY A 343 29.31 38.64 12.68
C GLY A 343 28.31 37.98 11.81
N PHE A 344 27.06 38.49 11.84
CA PHE A 344 25.95 37.99 11.07
C PHE A 344 25.16 39.14 10.44
N ARG A 345 24.79 38.99 9.19
CA ARG A 345 23.95 39.96 8.48
C ARG A 345 22.55 39.39 8.30
N ALA A 346 21.53 40.15 8.64
CA ALA A 346 20.16 39.79 8.34
C ALA A 346 19.92 39.87 6.82
N GLN A 347 19.50 38.77 6.24
CA GLN A 347 19.20 38.65 4.81
C GLN A 347 17.73 38.31 4.65
N PRO A 348 16.93 39.22 4.06
CA PRO A 348 15.53 38.93 3.75
C PRO A 348 15.41 37.73 2.81
N VAL A 349 14.44 36.86 3.08
CA VAL A 349 14.18 35.65 2.29
C VAL A 349 12.70 35.50 2.04
N LEU A 350 12.37 34.90 0.88
CA LEU A 350 11.05 34.43 0.57
C LEU A 350 10.97 32.94 0.92
N THR A 351 10.10 32.61 1.87
CA THR A 351 9.95 31.22 2.34
C THR A 351 8.86 30.49 1.54
N GLY A 352 9.10 29.22 1.26
CA GLY A 352 8.16 28.32 0.61
C GLY A 352 7.56 27.31 1.58
N ARG A 353 7.50 26.06 1.17
CA ARG A 353 6.90 24.95 1.91
C ARG A 353 7.79 24.50 3.07
N ARG A 354 7.11 23.99 4.12
CA ARG A 354 7.80 23.38 5.27
C ARG A 354 7.78 21.85 5.14
N ALA A 355 8.95 21.23 5.33
CA ALA A 355 9.13 19.79 5.35
C ALA A 355 9.84 19.38 6.66
N GLY A 356 9.10 18.85 7.61
CA GLY A 356 9.62 18.50 8.93
C GLY A 356 10.19 19.72 9.67
N ASP A 357 11.49 19.66 9.99
CA ASP A 357 12.26 20.73 10.65
C ASP A 357 12.91 21.72 9.67
N ARG A 358 12.71 21.57 8.36
CA ARG A 358 13.26 22.43 7.33
C ARG A 358 12.21 23.30 6.63
N LEU A 359 12.62 24.47 6.19
CA LEU A 359 11.82 25.42 5.44
C LEU A 359 12.47 25.68 4.08
N GLU A 360 11.71 25.58 3.01
CA GLU A 360 12.14 25.89 1.66
C GLU A 360 12.35 27.40 1.50
N ILE A 361 13.41 27.79 0.81
CA ILE A 361 13.69 29.18 0.48
C ILE A 361 13.54 29.33 -1.03
N LEU A 362 12.57 30.16 -1.42
CA LEU A 362 12.24 30.42 -2.81
C LEU A 362 13.12 31.54 -3.40
N ASP A 363 13.53 32.51 -2.57
CA ASP A 363 14.38 33.62 -2.98
C ASP A 363 15.15 34.18 -1.79
N GLY A 364 16.25 34.92 -2.05
CA GLY A 364 17.06 35.61 -1.07
C GLY A 364 18.37 34.91 -0.69
N LEU A 365 18.61 33.65 -1.13
CA LEU A 365 19.86 32.91 -0.92
C LEU A 365 20.40 32.32 -2.22
N ARG A 366 21.73 32.14 -2.29
CA ARG A 366 22.44 31.55 -3.43
C ARG A 366 22.81 30.07 -3.21
N GLY A 367 22.69 29.58 -1.97
CA GLY A 367 22.96 28.18 -1.60
C GLY A 367 24.42 27.88 -1.20
N SER A 368 25.30 28.89 -1.27
CA SER A 368 26.70 28.79 -0.80
C SER A 368 26.92 29.42 0.56
N GLU A 369 25.90 30.08 1.10
CA GLU A 369 25.98 30.81 2.34
C GLU A 369 26.00 29.87 3.55
N ARG A 370 26.65 30.33 4.59
CA ARG A 370 26.55 29.77 5.94
C ARG A 370 25.64 30.66 6.77
N ILE A 371 24.66 30.08 7.44
CA ILE A 371 23.63 30.81 8.19
C ILE A 371 23.61 30.41 9.66
N ALA A 372 23.10 31.28 10.51
CA ALA A 372 22.79 30.92 11.89
C ALA A 372 21.60 29.95 11.89
N GLY A 373 21.79 28.78 12.46
CA GLY A 373 20.76 27.76 12.66
C GLY A 373 20.12 27.88 14.04
N ARG A 374 20.53 26.99 14.96
CA ARG A 374 20.04 27.02 16.33
C ARG A 374 20.42 28.34 17.03
N ASN A 375 19.54 28.87 17.86
CA ASN A 375 19.67 30.13 18.59
C ASN A 375 19.77 31.39 17.72
N ALA A 376 19.35 31.34 16.44
CA ALA A 376 19.29 32.50 15.56
C ALA A 376 18.42 33.66 16.13
N PHE A 377 17.44 33.36 17.00
CA PHE A 377 16.59 34.37 17.65
C PHE A 377 17.41 35.37 18.53
N LEU A 378 18.58 34.98 19.05
CA LEU A 378 19.45 35.86 19.81
C LEU A 378 19.99 37.01 18.94
N LEU A 379 20.27 36.72 17.66
CA LEU A 379 20.73 37.72 16.70
C LEU A 379 19.64 38.74 16.39
N LYS A 380 18.38 38.30 16.32
CA LYS A 380 17.24 39.22 16.19
C LYS A 380 17.13 40.16 17.40
N ALA A 381 17.31 39.59 18.61
CA ALA A 381 17.25 40.42 19.83
C ALA A 381 18.39 41.44 19.90
N GLU A 382 19.57 41.10 19.42
CA GLU A 382 20.71 41.98 19.40
C GLU A 382 20.59 43.07 18.32
N LEU A 383 20.05 42.71 17.14
CA LEU A 383 19.75 43.67 16.06
C LEU A 383 18.76 44.76 16.56
N ALA A 384 17.67 44.33 17.22
CA ALA A 384 16.67 45.26 17.77
C ALA A 384 17.20 46.21 18.84
N LYS A 385 18.29 45.87 19.56
CA LYS A 385 18.95 46.76 20.51
C LYS A 385 19.76 47.84 19.79
N GLY A 386 20.44 47.48 18.70
CA GLY A 386 21.26 48.41 17.91
C GLY A 386 20.42 49.55 17.31
N ASP A 387 19.19 49.26 16.87
CA ASP A 387 18.26 50.26 16.30
C ASP A 387 17.80 51.29 17.30
N VAL A 388 17.73 50.92 18.59
CA VAL A 388 17.32 51.86 19.65
C VAL A 388 18.43 52.85 20.02
N GLU A 389 19.70 52.48 19.85
CA GLU A 389 20.87 53.35 20.17
C GLU A 389 21.15 54.41 19.07
N HIS A 390 20.65 54.25 17.85
CA HIS A 390 20.85 55.20 16.76
C HIS A 390 19.70 56.15 16.52
N GLY A 391 18.64 56.10 17.35
CA GLY A 391 17.39 56.89 17.26
C GLY A 391 17.32 58.10 18.21
N HIS A 392 18.45 58.63 18.69
CA HIS A 392 18.52 59.86 19.50
C HIS A 392 19.28 60.97 18.79
#